data_3f4d28d1a69b84dcc167ef7db0918d8c
#
_entry.id   3f4d28d1a69b84dcc167ef7db0918d8c
#
_cell.length_a   1.000
_cell.length_b   1.000
_cell.length_c   1.000
_cell.angle_alpha   90.00
_cell.angle_beta   90.00
_cell.angle_gamma   90.00
#
_symmetry.space_group_name_H-M   'P 1'
#
loop_
_entity.id
_entity.type
_entity.pdbx_description
1 polymer ?
#
loop_
_entity_poly.entity_id
_entity_poly.type
_entity_poly.pdbx_seq_one_letter_code
_entity_poly.pdbx_strand_id
1 'polypeptide(L)'
;FKENGTLISFDVNYRANLWSGEEARKCIESILPYVDIFFCSADTARLTFGKTGTIEEIQKSFCEEYPISVVASTERTVITPKKHDFTSIIYSAKEDRYYSESPYNSIDVVDRIGSGDAYVSGALYGYLRHHDCQKMLEYGNAMAAIKHSVIGDMVFTDLEEIDGIIAQHKDTSGFQPEMNR
;
A
#
# COMPACT_ATOMS: atom_id res chain seq x y z
N PHE A 1 -8.45 22.11 7.69
CA PHE A 1 -7.28 21.78 6.83
C PHE A 1 -7.72 21.66 5.37
N LYS A 2 -8.74 20.86 5.04
CA LYS A 2 -9.23 20.68 3.65
C LYS A 2 -9.58 22.01 2.97
N GLU A 3 -10.26 22.89 3.64
CA GLU A 3 -10.65 24.22 3.14
C GLU A 3 -9.44 25.10 2.75
N ASN A 4 -8.27 24.80 3.31
CA ASN A 4 -7.00 25.49 3.01
C ASN A 4 -6.15 24.75 1.98
N GLY A 5 -6.71 23.77 1.25
CA GLY A 5 -6.01 23.04 0.20
C GLY A 5 -5.03 21.99 0.71
N THR A 6 -5.11 21.58 1.98
CA THR A 6 -4.27 20.51 2.52
C THR A 6 -4.67 19.16 1.92
N LEU A 7 -3.69 18.43 1.40
CA LEU A 7 -3.85 17.02 0.99
C LEU A 7 -3.94 16.15 2.23
N ILE A 8 -5.01 15.36 2.34
CA ILE A 8 -5.28 14.52 3.50
C ILE A 8 -5.11 13.05 3.10
N SER A 9 -4.18 12.37 3.75
CA SER A 9 -4.03 10.92 3.66
C SER A 9 -4.57 10.23 4.90
N PHE A 10 -5.18 9.06 4.73
CA PHE A 10 -5.73 8.29 5.82
C PHE A 10 -5.45 6.79 5.62
N ASP A 11 -4.83 6.16 6.61
CA ASP A 11 -4.68 4.70 6.70
C ASP A 11 -5.66 4.15 7.73
N VAL A 12 -6.49 3.19 7.33
CA VAL A 12 -7.50 2.57 8.19
C VAL A 12 -6.85 1.91 9.40
N ASN A 13 -5.73 1.26 9.23
CA ASN A 13 -4.94 0.64 10.28
C ASN A 13 -5.79 -0.10 11.36
N TYR A 14 -6.80 -0.86 10.91
CA TYR A 14 -7.79 -1.49 11.76
C TYR A 14 -7.17 -2.48 12.76
N ARG A 15 -7.64 -2.41 13.99
CA ARG A 15 -7.22 -3.31 15.07
C ARG A 15 -8.47 -3.86 15.78
N ALA A 16 -8.81 -5.11 15.52
CA ALA A 16 -9.99 -5.79 16.11
C ALA A 16 -9.98 -5.84 17.66
N ASN A 17 -8.80 -5.71 18.29
CA ASN A 17 -8.66 -5.68 19.75
C ASN A 17 -9.03 -4.33 20.37
N LEU A 18 -9.17 -3.26 19.58
CA LEU A 18 -9.46 -1.92 20.08
C LEU A 18 -10.94 -1.55 19.96
N TRP A 19 -11.59 -1.99 18.89
CA TRP A 19 -12.99 -1.66 18.59
C TRP A 19 -13.59 -2.67 17.61
N SER A 20 -14.92 -2.70 17.55
CA SER A 20 -15.64 -3.52 16.58
C SER A 20 -15.55 -2.95 15.16
N GLY A 21 -15.78 -3.79 14.15
CA GLY A 21 -15.83 -3.33 12.76
C GLY A 21 -16.93 -2.27 12.53
N GLU A 22 -18.06 -2.36 13.23
CA GLU A 22 -19.16 -1.39 13.12
C GLU A 22 -18.78 -0.02 13.72
N GLU A 23 -18.15 0.00 14.90
CA GLU A 23 -17.64 1.24 15.49
C GLU A 23 -16.57 1.89 14.62
N ALA A 24 -15.63 1.08 14.11
CA ALA A 24 -14.60 1.53 13.19
C ALA A 24 -15.22 2.13 11.93
N ARG A 25 -16.16 1.42 11.29
CA ARG A 25 -16.89 1.88 10.13
C ARG A 25 -17.52 3.25 10.35
N LYS A 26 -18.34 3.37 11.39
CA LYS A 26 -19.05 4.62 11.69
C LYS A 26 -18.11 5.80 11.89
N CYS A 27 -16.98 5.58 12.58
CA CYS A 27 -15.98 6.61 12.79
C CYS A 27 -15.29 6.99 11.48
N ILE A 28 -14.82 5.99 10.72
CA ILE A 28 -14.03 6.22 9.50
C ILE A 28 -14.89 6.85 8.40
N GLU A 29 -16.14 6.39 8.21
CA GLU A 29 -17.06 6.98 7.24
C GLU A 29 -17.30 8.48 7.49
N SER A 30 -17.19 8.96 8.73
CA SER A 30 -17.27 10.38 9.05
C SER A 30 -16.03 11.18 8.62
N ILE A 31 -14.89 10.50 8.38
CA ILE A 31 -13.60 11.10 7.97
C ILE A 31 -13.44 11.07 6.45
N LEU A 32 -13.93 10.01 5.77
CA LEU A 32 -13.73 9.78 4.34
C LEU A 32 -14.13 10.95 3.43
N PRO A 33 -15.16 11.78 3.74
CA PRO A 33 -15.47 12.97 2.95
C PRO A 33 -14.33 14.01 2.86
N TYR A 34 -13.32 13.91 3.70
CA TYR A 34 -12.20 14.84 3.75
C TYR A 34 -10.89 14.23 3.21
N VAL A 35 -10.89 12.92 2.87
CA VAL A 35 -9.68 12.18 2.49
C VAL A 35 -9.42 12.28 0.99
N ASP A 36 -8.16 12.50 0.62
CA ASP A 36 -7.67 12.51 -0.77
C ASP A 36 -6.97 11.20 -1.14
N ILE A 37 -6.15 10.67 -0.21
CA ILE A 37 -5.40 9.42 -0.39
C ILE A 37 -5.81 8.45 0.70
N PHE A 38 -6.33 7.30 0.30
CA PHE A 38 -6.89 6.32 1.22
C PHE A 38 -6.12 5.00 1.15
N PHE A 39 -5.62 4.56 2.30
CA PHE A 39 -4.94 3.28 2.46
C PHE A 39 -5.87 2.29 3.17
N CYS A 40 -6.26 1.23 2.47
CA CYS A 40 -7.15 0.20 3.01
C CYS A 40 -6.90 -1.13 2.30
N SER A 41 -6.55 -2.18 3.05
CA SER A 41 -6.47 -3.51 2.47
C SER A 41 -7.85 -4.04 2.08
N ALA A 42 -7.92 -4.93 1.08
CA ALA A 42 -9.18 -5.53 0.66
C ALA A 42 -9.88 -6.28 1.81
N ASP A 43 -9.12 -6.96 2.66
CA ASP A 43 -9.67 -7.65 3.83
C ASP A 43 -10.27 -6.70 4.85
N THR A 44 -9.59 -5.58 5.13
CA THR A 44 -10.14 -4.52 6.00
C THR A 44 -11.40 -3.90 5.38
N ALA A 45 -11.39 -3.66 4.07
CA ALA A 45 -12.55 -3.13 3.36
C ALA A 45 -13.77 -4.07 3.46
N ARG A 46 -13.56 -5.36 3.29
CA ARG A 46 -14.62 -6.37 3.45
C ARG A 46 -15.11 -6.45 4.89
N LEU A 47 -14.18 -6.54 5.85
CA LEU A 47 -14.51 -6.73 7.27
C LEU A 47 -15.18 -5.51 7.89
N THR A 48 -14.65 -4.31 7.59
CA THR A 48 -15.09 -3.07 8.25
C THR A 48 -16.21 -2.39 7.48
N PHE A 49 -16.14 -2.33 6.15
CA PHE A 49 -17.09 -1.58 5.33
C PHE A 49 -18.11 -2.47 4.60
N GLY A 50 -17.99 -3.80 4.74
CA GLY A 50 -18.89 -4.74 4.06
C GLY A 50 -18.72 -4.74 2.53
N LYS A 51 -17.57 -4.27 2.02
CA LYS A 51 -17.29 -4.28 0.58
C LYS A 51 -17.17 -5.70 0.05
N THR A 52 -17.57 -5.90 -1.20
CA THR A 52 -17.53 -7.19 -1.90
C THR A 52 -16.89 -7.02 -3.27
N GLY A 53 -16.50 -8.13 -3.91
CA GLY A 53 -15.90 -8.11 -5.24
C GLY A 53 -14.37 -8.20 -5.22
N THR A 54 -13.75 -7.88 -6.36
CA THR A 54 -12.29 -7.85 -6.51
C THR A 54 -11.68 -6.65 -5.80
N ILE A 55 -10.36 -6.63 -5.64
CA ILE A 55 -9.66 -5.50 -5.02
C ILE A 55 -9.87 -4.21 -5.83
N GLU A 56 -9.87 -4.34 -7.15
CA GLU A 56 -10.09 -3.22 -8.08
C GLU A 56 -11.50 -2.64 -7.93
N GLU A 57 -12.52 -3.50 -7.87
CA GLU A 57 -13.90 -3.08 -7.66
C GLU A 57 -14.07 -2.39 -6.31
N ILE A 58 -13.44 -2.90 -5.27
CA ILE A 58 -13.45 -2.31 -3.93
C ILE A 58 -12.80 -0.92 -3.95
N GLN A 59 -11.61 -0.76 -4.56
CA GLN A 59 -10.93 0.52 -4.64
C GLN A 59 -11.76 1.56 -5.40
N LYS A 60 -12.29 1.17 -6.55
CA LYS A 60 -13.14 2.05 -7.38
C LYS A 60 -14.39 2.49 -6.63
N SER A 61 -15.04 1.58 -5.89
CA SER A 61 -16.25 1.90 -5.11
C SER A 61 -16.01 2.97 -4.03
N PHE A 62 -14.83 3.03 -3.42
CA PHE A 62 -14.50 4.09 -2.47
C PHE A 62 -14.40 5.47 -3.15
N CYS A 63 -13.84 5.52 -4.36
CA CYS A 63 -13.76 6.78 -5.12
C CYS A 63 -15.14 7.21 -5.69
N GLU A 64 -16.04 6.27 -5.92
CA GLU A 64 -17.43 6.57 -6.35
C GLU A 64 -18.29 7.09 -5.20
N GLU A 65 -18.05 6.60 -3.97
CA GLU A 65 -18.82 6.98 -2.77
C GLU A 65 -18.28 8.23 -2.08
N TYR A 66 -16.97 8.49 -2.17
CA TYR A 66 -16.28 9.57 -1.47
C TYR A 66 -15.36 10.36 -2.41
N PRO A 67 -15.01 11.62 -2.11
CA PRO A 67 -14.13 12.44 -2.93
C PRO A 67 -12.66 12.02 -2.85
N ILE A 68 -12.39 10.72 -2.79
CA ILE A 68 -11.06 10.13 -2.71
C ILE A 68 -10.45 10.10 -4.10
N SER A 69 -9.25 10.64 -4.24
CA SER A 69 -8.52 10.69 -5.52
C SER A 69 -7.67 9.44 -5.77
N VAL A 70 -7.15 8.83 -4.71
CA VAL A 70 -6.25 7.67 -4.79
C VAL A 70 -6.59 6.67 -3.68
N VAL A 71 -6.77 5.40 -4.04
CA VAL A 71 -6.91 4.29 -3.09
C VAL A 71 -5.75 3.33 -3.28
N ALA A 72 -5.07 2.99 -2.19
CA ALA A 72 -3.95 2.04 -2.17
C ALA A 72 -4.27 0.85 -1.25
N SER A 73 -4.06 -0.35 -1.75
CA SER A 73 -4.29 -1.60 -1.02
C SER A 73 -3.08 -2.50 -1.12
N THR A 74 -2.61 -2.99 0.03
CA THR A 74 -1.49 -3.93 0.10
C THR A 74 -1.99 -5.36 0.03
N GLU A 75 -1.21 -6.21 -0.60
CA GLU A 75 -1.39 -7.66 -0.64
C GLU A 75 -0.14 -8.36 -0.11
N ARG A 76 -0.34 -9.29 0.80
CA ARG A 76 0.73 -10.06 1.40
C ARG A 76 0.39 -11.55 1.40
N THR A 77 1.26 -12.36 0.80
CA THR A 77 1.18 -13.82 0.86
C THR A 77 2.20 -14.35 1.85
N VAL A 78 1.74 -15.12 2.83
CA VAL A 78 2.60 -15.81 3.79
C VAL A 78 2.98 -17.17 3.21
N ILE A 79 4.23 -17.31 2.74
CA ILE A 79 4.77 -18.59 2.25
C ILE A 79 5.15 -19.46 3.44
N THR A 80 5.92 -18.91 4.37
CA THR A 80 6.25 -19.49 5.67
C THR A 80 6.25 -18.37 6.72
N PRO A 81 6.31 -18.67 8.03
CA PRO A 81 6.43 -17.64 9.07
C PRO A 81 7.61 -16.69 8.89
N LYS A 82 8.63 -17.10 8.13
CA LYS A 82 9.86 -16.32 7.86
C LYS A 82 10.02 -15.90 6.40
N LYS A 83 9.03 -16.18 5.53
CA LYS A 83 9.08 -15.80 4.11
C LYS A 83 7.72 -15.33 3.65
N HIS A 84 7.68 -14.10 3.17
CA HIS A 84 6.47 -13.49 2.64
C HIS A 84 6.70 -12.96 1.22
N ASP A 85 5.63 -12.93 0.41
CA ASP A 85 5.55 -12.08 -0.76
C ASP A 85 4.78 -10.83 -0.40
N PHE A 86 5.15 -9.72 -1.01
CA PHE A 86 4.50 -8.43 -0.78
C PHE A 86 4.35 -7.66 -2.09
N THR A 87 3.17 -7.10 -2.30
CA THR A 87 2.87 -6.15 -3.37
C THR A 87 1.75 -5.21 -2.94
N SER A 88 1.38 -4.30 -3.81
CA SER A 88 0.20 -3.45 -3.65
C SER A 88 -0.43 -3.15 -5.01
N ILE A 89 -1.67 -2.69 -4.96
CA ILE A 89 -2.38 -2.14 -6.10
C ILE A 89 -2.89 -0.75 -5.73
N ILE A 90 -2.79 0.19 -6.66
CA ILE A 90 -3.23 1.58 -6.47
C ILE A 90 -4.21 1.95 -7.57
N TYR A 91 -5.35 2.52 -7.20
CA TYR A 91 -6.30 3.11 -8.14
C TYR A 91 -6.24 4.63 -8.08
N SER A 92 -6.09 5.28 -9.24
CA SER A 92 -6.19 6.72 -9.42
C SER A 92 -7.53 7.06 -10.05
N ALA A 93 -8.42 7.72 -9.31
CA ALA A 93 -9.72 8.14 -9.82
C ALA A 93 -9.60 9.21 -10.92
N LYS A 94 -8.58 10.09 -10.82
CA LYS A 94 -8.31 11.12 -11.82
C LYS A 94 -7.96 10.55 -13.20
N GLU A 95 -7.26 9.41 -13.21
CA GLU A 95 -6.77 8.77 -14.43
C GLU A 95 -7.63 7.57 -14.84
N ASP A 96 -8.59 7.17 -14.00
CA ASP A 96 -9.38 5.94 -14.09
C ASP A 96 -8.48 4.74 -14.40
N ARG A 97 -7.40 4.60 -13.62
CA ARG A 97 -6.33 3.64 -13.89
C ARG A 97 -5.86 2.94 -12.63
N TYR A 98 -5.54 1.64 -12.76
CA TYR A 98 -4.87 0.83 -11.76
C TYR A 98 -3.36 0.77 -12.03
N TYR A 99 -2.60 0.82 -10.96
CA TYR A 99 -1.14 0.65 -10.95
C TYR A 99 -0.81 -0.58 -10.11
N SER A 100 -0.04 -1.49 -10.68
CA SER A 100 0.44 -2.70 -10.03
C SER A 100 1.82 -3.07 -10.56
N GLU A 101 2.57 -3.85 -9.80
CA GLU A 101 3.84 -4.44 -10.22
C GLU A 101 3.93 -5.89 -9.73
N SER A 102 4.91 -6.64 -10.24
CA SER A 102 5.19 -7.98 -9.74
C SER A 102 5.52 -7.94 -8.25
N PRO A 103 5.12 -8.95 -7.46
CA PRO A 103 5.42 -8.98 -6.04
C PRO A 103 6.94 -9.02 -5.76
N TYR A 104 7.35 -8.42 -4.66
CA TYR A 104 8.61 -8.75 -4.01
C TYR A 104 8.47 -10.14 -3.42
N ASN A 105 9.10 -11.13 -4.05
CA ASN A 105 8.92 -12.54 -3.72
C ASN A 105 9.91 -13.04 -2.67
N SER A 106 9.46 -13.94 -1.81
CA SER A 106 10.28 -14.66 -0.86
C SER A 106 11.13 -13.77 0.06
N ILE A 107 10.58 -12.62 0.46
CA ILE A 107 11.24 -11.71 1.39
C ILE A 107 11.51 -12.45 2.70
N ASP A 108 12.77 -12.45 3.15
CA ASP A 108 13.14 -12.98 4.46
C ASP A 108 12.61 -12.06 5.57
N VAL A 109 11.74 -12.61 6.42
CA VAL A 109 11.08 -11.84 7.47
C VAL A 109 11.83 -11.99 8.79
N VAL A 110 12.52 -10.94 9.18
CA VAL A 110 13.13 -10.78 10.51
C VAL A 110 12.10 -10.23 11.49
N ASP A 111 11.43 -9.14 11.09
CA ASP A 111 10.34 -8.55 11.85
C ASP A 111 9.36 -7.86 10.88
N ARG A 112 8.05 -8.16 11.02
CA ARG A 112 7.00 -7.59 10.17
C ARG A 112 6.32 -6.36 10.75
N ILE A 113 6.55 -6.05 12.05
CA ILE A 113 5.91 -4.92 12.72
C ILE A 113 6.36 -3.62 12.02
N GLY A 114 5.42 -2.71 11.75
CA GLY A 114 5.71 -1.47 11.04
C GLY A 114 5.83 -1.57 9.51
N SER A 115 5.67 -2.76 8.90
CA SER A 115 5.74 -2.88 7.43
C SER A 115 4.62 -2.14 6.69
N GLY A 116 3.43 -2.03 7.30
CA GLY A 116 2.33 -1.20 6.78
C GLY A 116 2.68 0.29 6.83
N ASP A 117 3.20 0.75 7.97
CA ASP A 117 3.61 2.15 8.15
C ASP A 117 4.78 2.52 7.22
N ALA A 118 5.73 1.59 7.01
CA ALA A 118 6.81 1.75 6.04
C ALA A 118 6.26 1.85 4.61
N TYR A 119 5.28 0.99 4.24
CA TYR A 119 4.60 1.09 2.95
C TYR A 119 3.95 2.47 2.77
N VAL A 120 3.14 2.91 3.72
CA VAL A 120 2.45 4.22 3.67
C VAL A 120 3.45 5.37 3.53
N SER A 121 4.55 5.34 4.29
CA SER A 121 5.57 6.40 4.23
C SER A 121 6.27 6.46 2.88
N GLY A 122 6.69 5.30 2.33
CA GLY A 122 7.28 5.21 0.99
C GLY A 122 6.31 5.63 -0.11
N ALA A 123 5.07 5.17 -0.03
CA ALA A 123 4.01 5.53 -0.98
C ALA A 123 3.74 7.04 -1.00
N LEU A 124 3.59 7.65 0.17
CA LEU A 124 3.42 9.10 0.28
C LEU A 124 4.63 9.86 -0.22
N TYR A 125 5.86 9.40 0.07
CA TYR A 125 7.09 10.01 -0.48
C TYR A 125 7.06 9.97 -2.01
N GLY A 126 6.83 8.80 -2.61
CA GLY A 126 6.79 8.63 -4.07
C GLY A 126 5.76 9.53 -4.72
N TYR A 127 4.54 9.58 -4.16
CA TYR A 127 3.46 10.42 -4.68
C TYR A 127 3.75 11.92 -4.55
N LEU A 128 4.15 12.38 -3.36
CA LEU A 128 4.37 13.80 -3.10
C LEU A 128 5.59 14.35 -3.85
N ARG A 129 6.63 13.54 -4.02
CA ARG A 129 7.86 13.95 -4.71
C ARG A 129 7.71 13.98 -6.22
N HIS A 130 6.95 13.05 -6.79
CA HIS A 130 6.88 12.84 -8.23
C HIS A 130 5.51 13.16 -8.82
N HIS A 131 4.46 13.32 -8.01
CA HIS A 131 3.07 13.48 -8.43
C HIS A 131 2.59 12.34 -9.36
N ASP A 132 3.00 11.11 -9.05
CA ASP A 132 2.88 9.94 -9.91
C ASP A 132 2.50 8.70 -9.08
N CYS A 133 1.43 8.01 -9.47
CA CYS A 133 0.95 6.82 -8.77
C CYS A 133 1.85 5.60 -9.01
N GLN A 134 2.60 5.53 -10.13
CA GLN A 134 3.61 4.50 -10.33
C GLN A 134 4.75 4.64 -9.33
N LYS A 135 5.22 5.88 -9.09
CA LYS A 135 6.22 6.15 -8.06
C LYS A 135 5.69 5.89 -6.64
N MET A 136 4.43 6.23 -6.39
CA MET A 136 3.76 5.86 -5.14
C MET A 136 3.84 4.34 -4.88
N LEU A 137 3.54 3.53 -5.90
CA LEU A 137 3.59 2.08 -5.86
C LEU A 137 5.01 1.57 -5.58
N GLU A 138 5.98 1.99 -6.39
CA GLU A 138 7.37 1.53 -6.34
C GLU A 138 8.03 1.80 -4.99
N TYR A 139 7.95 3.05 -4.51
CA TYR A 139 8.53 3.42 -3.20
C TYR A 139 7.81 2.75 -2.03
N GLY A 140 6.48 2.63 -2.10
CA GLY A 140 5.71 1.95 -1.07
C GLY A 140 6.10 0.48 -0.92
N ASN A 141 6.14 -0.26 -2.02
CA ASN A 141 6.48 -1.68 -2.03
C ASN A 141 7.94 -1.92 -1.60
N ALA A 142 8.88 -1.12 -2.10
CA ALA A 142 10.29 -1.22 -1.71
C ALA A 142 10.48 -0.99 -0.20
N MET A 143 9.88 0.06 0.36
CA MET A 143 9.95 0.36 1.78
C MET A 143 9.37 -0.74 2.65
N ALA A 144 8.24 -1.33 2.24
CA ALA A 144 7.67 -2.48 2.94
C ALA A 144 8.59 -3.71 2.87
N ALA A 145 9.21 -3.97 1.72
CA ALA A 145 10.14 -5.09 1.54
C ALA A 145 11.39 -4.91 2.43
N ILE A 146 12.00 -3.74 2.44
CA ILE A 146 13.15 -3.41 3.31
C ILE A 146 12.77 -3.61 4.78
N LYS A 147 11.59 -3.11 5.20
CA LYS A 147 11.15 -3.20 6.59
C LYS A 147 11.06 -4.63 7.11
N HIS A 148 10.69 -5.59 6.28
CA HIS A 148 10.63 -6.99 6.70
C HIS A 148 11.99 -7.53 7.15
N SER A 149 13.11 -7.00 6.67
CA SER A 149 14.47 -7.40 7.04
C SER A 149 15.05 -6.65 8.25
N VAL A 150 14.32 -5.66 8.79
CA VAL A 150 14.79 -4.80 9.90
C VAL A 150 14.01 -5.10 11.17
N ILE A 151 14.72 -5.23 12.31
CA ILE A 151 14.11 -5.40 13.65
C ILE A 151 13.47 -4.08 14.10
N GLY A 152 12.35 -4.17 14.80
CA GLY A 152 11.61 -3.02 15.32
C GLY A 152 10.57 -2.49 14.34
N ASP A 153 9.86 -1.45 14.70
CA ASP A 153 8.74 -0.88 13.96
C ASP A 153 9.15 0.20 12.94
N MET A 154 10.35 0.74 13.06
CA MET A 154 10.91 1.74 12.15
C MET A 154 11.89 1.12 11.16
N VAL A 155 11.88 1.63 9.93
CA VAL A 155 12.88 1.31 8.93
C VAL A 155 13.96 2.40 8.92
N PHE A 156 15.23 1.97 8.89
CA PHE A 156 16.39 2.84 8.72
C PHE A 156 17.00 2.54 7.36
N THR A 157 16.82 3.43 6.41
CA THR A 157 17.31 3.32 5.04
C THR A 157 17.46 4.72 4.45
N ASP A 158 18.15 4.85 3.34
CA ASP A 158 18.27 6.08 2.58
C ASP A 158 17.70 5.93 1.15
N LEU A 159 17.66 7.04 0.42
CA LEU A 159 17.08 7.05 -0.92
C LEU A 159 17.92 6.24 -1.92
N GLU A 160 19.23 6.19 -1.76
CA GLU A 160 20.12 5.44 -2.65
C GLU A 160 19.85 3.93 -2.54
N GLU A 161 19.67 3.43 -1.32
CA GLU A 161 19.29 2.04 -1.07
C GLU A 161 17.91 1.71 -1.65
N ILE A 162 16.91 2.59 -1.41
CA ILE A 162 15.55 2.38 -1.92
C ILE A 162 15.53 2.37 -3.44
N ASP A 163 16.19 3.34 -4.09
CA ASP A 163 16.28 3.43 -5.56
C ASP A 163 17.02 2.21 -6.14
N GLY A 164 18.06 1.73 -5.46
CA GLY A 164 18.77 0.50 -5.82
C GLY A 164 17.89 -0.73 -5.78
N ILE A 165 17.07 -0.88 -4.74
CA ILE A 165 16.12 -2.00 -4.60
C ILE A 165 15.01 -1.93 -5.66
N ILE A 166 14.47 -0.74 -5.94
CA ILE A 166 13.48 -0.54 -7.02
C ILE A 166 14.07 -0.93 -8.37
N ALA A 167 15.29 -0.50 -8.67
CA ALA A 167 15.98 -0.83 -9.93
C ALA A 167 16.20 -2.34 -10.07
N GLN A 168 16.73 -2.98 -9.03
CA GLN A 168 16.94 -4.43 -9.00
C GLN A 168 15.64 -5.22 -9.16
N HIS A 169 14.55 -4.76 -8.54
CA HIS A 169 13.25 -5.41 -8.66
C HIS A 169 12.72 -5.35 -10.09
N LYS A 170 12.87 -4.23 -10.79
CA LYS A 170 12.49 -4.07 -12.19
C LYS A 170 13.30 -4.97 -13.12
N ASP A 171 14.62 -5.07 -12.90
CA ASP A 171 15.50 -5.92 -13.70
C ASP A 171 15.15 -7.40 -13.53
N THR A 172 14.86 -7.85 -12.29
CA THR A 172 14.48 -9.24 -12.02
C THR A 172 13.09 -9.59 -12.53
N SER A 173 12.14 -8.66 -12.54
CA SER A 173 10.80 -8.87 -13.08
C SER A 173 10.76 -8.99 -14.61
N GLY A 174 11.77 -8.42 -15.29
CA GLY A 174 12.01 -8.57 -16.74
C GLY A 174 12.89 -9.76 -17.14
N PHE A 175 13.50 -10.44 -16.17
CA PHE A 175 14.42 -11.53 -16.42
C PHE A 175 13.66 -12.83 -16.74
N GLN A 176 13.48 -13.14 -18.02
CA GLN A 176 13.30 -14.52 -18.48
C GLN A 176 14.69 -15.17 -18.49
N PRO A 177 14.92 -16.25 -17.71
CA PRO A 177 16.17 -16.97 -17.82
C PRO A 177 16.27 -17.54 -19.24
N GLU A 178 17.11 -16.95 -20.07
CA GLU A 178 17.52 -17.58 -21.32
C GLU A 178 18.30 -18.84 -20.97
N MET A 179 17.63 -19.98 -21.02
CA MET A 179 18.31 -21.27 -21.05
C MET A 179 18.93 -21.43 -22.43
N ASN A 180 20.05 -20.76 -22.65
CA ASN A 180 20.95 -21.07 -23.77
C ASN A 180 21.70 -22.35 -23.43
N ARG A 181 21.28 -23.42 -24.04
CA ARG A 181 22.08 -24.64 -24.24
C ARG A 181 22.57 -24.68 -25.65
#